data_1ca25666276f14523a0c94d965948275
#
_entry.id   1ca25666276f14523a0c94d965948275
#
_cell.length_a   1.000
_cell.length_b   1.000
_cell.length_c   1.000
_cell.angle_alpha   90.00
_cell.angle_beta   90.00
_cell.angle_gamma   90.00
#
_symmetry.space_group_name_H-M   'P 1'
#
loop_
_entity.id
_entity.type
_entity.pdbx_description
1 polymer ?
#
loop_
_entity_poly.entity_id
_entity_poly.type
_entity_poly.pdbx_seq_one_letter_code
_entity_poly.pdbx_strand_id
1 'polypeptide(L)'
;MYSGTVGYDGSMMNGLQTLHQWQTFMNHPRGAWLGFINAIQAVGGLVTFPIEAYVADRYGRKACLYAGLFFVILGSGLQTGANSPGMFIAARFFIGVATSWFTAASILITELAYPSHRAKVTALYNCQFYVGSLISAWVTFGVRNYSNSWAWRVPSLLQLAIPVLASFGTFMSPESPRWLISKGRNEEAKAVLAKYHAGSDADAALVLFEMTEIEKTLALEREAKSSASYMDMFRTKGNRHRLFITVTLGIFCQWAGK
;
A
#
# COMPACT_ATOMS: atom_id res chain seq x y z
N MET A 1 2.19 9.70 -2.19
CA MET A 1 3.30 9.51 -1.24
C MET A 1 3.42 8.09 -0.70
N TYR A 2 2.34 7.37 -0.33
CA TYR A 2 2.45 5.97 0.15
C TYR A 2 3.08 5.01 -0.86
N SER A 3 2.82 5.17 -2.17
CA SER A 3 3.54 4.42 -3.21
C SER A 3 5.05 4.66 -3.16
N GLY A 4 5.48 5.89 -2.83
CA GLY A 4 6.89 6.21 -2.62
C GLY A 4 7.52 5.46 -1.43
N THR A 5 6.75 5.17 -0.37
CA THR A 5 7.23 4.35 0.75
C THR A 5 7.57 2.93 0.29
N VAL A 6 6.70 2.34 -0.56
CA VAL A 6 6.95 1.00 -1.13
C VAL A 6 8.19 1.01 -2.01
N GLY A 7 8.35 2.05 -2.84
CA GLY A 7 9.54 2.21 -3.70
C GLY A 7 10.82 2.43 -2.90
N TYR A 8 10.75 3.23 -1.82
CA TYR A 8 11.88 3.46 -0.92
C TYR A 8 12.36 2.15 -0.29
N ASP A 9 11.44 1.37 0.30
CA ASP A 9 11.78 0.13 0.99
C ASP A 9 12.39 -0.91 0.03
N GLY A 10 11.78 -1.12 -1.13
CA GLY A 10 12.30 -2.07 -2.13
C GLY A 10 13.72 -1.72 -2.61
N SER A 11 13.99 -0.45 -2.87
CA SER A 11 15.32 0.03 -3.29
C SER A 11 16.32 0.02 -2.12
N MET A 12 15.88 0.39 -0.92
CA MET A 12 16.73 0.39 0.28
C MET A 12 17.29 -1.01 0.54
N MET A 13 16.48 -2.04 0.46
CA MET A 13 16.94 -3.41 0.72
C MET A 13 18.03 -3.85 -0.27
N ASN A 14 17.91 -3.46 -1.54
CA ASN A 14 18.96 -3.71 -2.54
C ASN A 14 20.26 -2.98 -2.17
N GLY A 15 20.15 -1.72 -1.72
CA GLY A 15 21.30 -0.95 -1.27
C GLY A 15 21.96 -1.53 0.00
N LEU A 16 21.17 -1.92 1.01
CA LEU A 16 21.69 -2.50 2.26
C LEU A 16 22.52 -3.76 2.03
N GLN A 17 22.11 -4.61 1.08
CA GLN A 17 22.83 -5.84 0.72
C GLN A 17 24.25 -5.58 0.20
N THR A 18 24.54 -4.38 -0.29
CA THR A 18 25.88 -3.99 -0.76
C THR A 18 26.79 -3.47 0.36
N LEU A 19 26.23 -3.13 1.52
CA LEU A 19 26.96 -2.56 2.65
C LEU A 19 27.65 -3.65 3.47
N HIS A 20 28.97 -3.54 3.64
CA HIS A 20 29.75 -4.49 4.44
C HIS A 20 29.24 -4.60 5.89
N GLN A 21 28.84 -3.48 6.51
CA GLN A 21 28.32 -3.41 7.88
C GLN A 21 27.03 -4.21 8.04
N TRP A 22 26.12 -4.14 7.06
CA TRP A 22 24.90 -4.94 7.05
C TRP A 22 25.19 -6.41 6.83
N GLN A 23 26.10 -6.74 5.90
CA GLN A 23 26.51 -8.11 5.64
C GLN A 23 27.11 -8.77 6.90
N THR A 24 27.97 -8.06 7.62
CA THR A 24 28.56 -8.53 8.88
C THR A 24 27.48 -8.72 9.95
N PHE A 25 26.56 -7.74 10.11
CA PHE A 25 25.46 -7.84 11.06
C PHE A 25 24.53 -9.04 10.78
N MET A 26 24.27 -9.33 9.52
CA MET A 26 23.39 -10.45 9.11
C MET A 26 24.13 -11.78 8.92
N ASN A 27 25.43 -11.88 9.30
CA ASN A 27 26.28 -13.05 9.14
C ASN A 27 26.44 -13.51 7.68
N HIS A 28 26.63 -12.56 6.76
CA HIS A 28 26.86 -12.80 5.33
C HIS A 28 25.79 -13.70 4.68
N PRO A 29 24.50 -13.31 4.68
CA PRO A 29 23.44 -14.15 4.15
C PRO A 29 23.61 -14.39 2.65
N ARG A 30 23.43 -15.66 2.22
CA ARG A 30 23.56 -16.06 0.81
C ARG A 30 22.44 -17.02 0.41
N GLY A 31 22.19 -17.11 -0.89
CA GLY A 31 21.25 -18.07 -1.47
C GLY A 31 19.85 -17.99 -0.86
N ALA A 32 19.31 -19.13 -0.44
CA ALA A 32 17.95 -19.24 0.09
C ALA A 32 17.69 -18.37 1.33
N TRP A 33 18.71 -18.20 2.20
CA TRP A 33 18.58 -17.38 3.39
C TRP A 33 18.42 -15.89 3.07
N LEU A 34 19.19 -15.37 2.11
CA LEU A 34 19.01 -14.01 1.61
C LEU A 34 17.64 -13.84 0.94
N GLY A 35 17.21 -14.84 0.16
CA GLY A 35 15.86 -14.88 -0.42
C GLY A 35 14.78 -14.82 0.64
N PHE A 36 14.90 -15.55 1.74
CA PHE A 36 13.95 -15.52 2.85
C PHE A 36 13.88 -14.14 3.51
N ILE A 37 15.01 -13.48 3.77
CA ILE A 37 15.06 -12.13 4.34
C ILE A 37 14.31 -11.11 3.46
N ASN A 38 14.38 -11.27 2.15
CA ASN A 38 13.63 -10.43 1.22
C ASN A 38 12.14 -10.81 1.15
N ALA A 39 11.85 -12.12 1.14
CA ALA A 39 10.48 -12.62 0.98
C ALA A 39 9.59 -12.41 2.21
N ILE A 40 10.17 -12.33 3.43
CA ILE A 40 9.39 -12.21 4.67
C ILE A 40 8.48 -10.98 4.68
N GLN A 41 8.85 -9.92 4.00
CA GLN A 41 8.02 -8.75 3.79
C GLN A 41 6.76 -9.08 3.00
N ALA A 42 6.88 -9.83 1.90
CA ALA A 42 5.72 -10.25 1.12
C ALA A 42 4.81 -11.18 1.93
N VAL A 43 5.38 -12.03 2.79
CA VAL A 43 4.61 -12.87 3.72
C VAL A 43 3.80 -12.02 4.69
N GLY A 44 4.38 -10.95 5.25
CA GLY A 44 3.67 -10.01 6.12
C GLY A 44 2.44 -9.40 5.44
N GLY A 45 2.60 -8.93 4.21
CA GLY A 45 1.50 -8.40 3.40
C GLY A 45 0.43 -9.45 3.10
N LEU A 46 0.85 -10.65 2.66
CA LEU A 46 -0.07 -11.73 2.30
C LEU A 46 -0.96 -12.18 3.47
N VAL A 47 -0.36 -12.35 4.65
CA VAL A 47 -1.09 -12.79 5.86
C VAL A 47 -2.14 -11.76 6.29
N THR A 48 -1.85 -10.47 6.13
CA THR A 48 -2.74 -9.39 6.59
C THR A 48 -3.72 -8.90 5.53
N PHE A 49 -3.55 -9.27 4.27
CA PHE A 49 -4.41 -8.84 3.17
C PHE A 49 -5.91 -9.10 3.40
N PRO A 50 -6.37 -10.28 3.90
CA PRO A 50 -7.78 -10.50 4.21
C PRO A 50 -8.30 -9.59 5.34
N ILE A 51 -7.44 -9.30 6.33
CA ILE A 51 -7.78 -8.43 7.46
C ILE A 51 -7.91 -6.98 6.97
N GLU A 52 -7.00 -6.55 6.11
CA GLU A 52 -7.04 -5.24 5.46
C GLU A 52 -8.36 -5.03 4.71
N ALA A 53 -8.76 -5.99 3.87
CA ALA A 53 -10.01 -5.92 3.12
C ALA A 53 -11.23 -5.77 4.06
N TYR A 54 -11.27 -6.55 5.14
CA TYR A 54 -12.33 -6.43 6.14
C TYR A 54 -12.35 -5.07 6.83
N VAL A 55 -11.18 -4.56 7.23
CA VAL A 55 -11.05 -3.25 7.89
C VAL A 55 -11.42 -2.12 6.93
N ALA A 56 -10.99 -2.18 5.67
CA ALA A 56 -11.34 -1.19 4.64
C ALA A 56 -12.84 -1.10 4.39
N ASP A 57 -13.53 -2.24 4.38
CA ASP A 57 -14.98 -2.28 4.20
C ASP A 57 -15.74 -1.84 5.46
N ARG A 58 -15.23 -2.16 6.66
CA ARG A 58 -15.93 -1.86 7.92
C ARG A 58 -15.67 -0.45 8.44
N TYR A 59 -14.41 -0.02 8.45
CA TYR A 59 -13.95 1.22 9.11
C TYR A 59 -13.51 2.32 8.14
N GLY A 60 -13.40 2.01 6.86
CA GLY A 60 -13.03 2.96 5.84
C GLY A 60 -11.57 2.90 5.40
N ARG A 61 -11.28 3.64 4.33
CA ARG A 61 -9.94 3.61 3.71
C ARG A 61 -8.91 4.30 4.58
N LYS A 62 -9.29 5.39 5.27
CA LYS A 62 -8.38 6.11 6.18
C LYS A 62 -7.96 5.26 7.38
N ALA A 63 -8.85 4.41 7.90
CA ALA A 63 -8.52 3.50 9.00
C ALA A 63 -7.38 2.54 8.60
N CYS A 64 -7.40 2.02 7.38
CA CYS A 64 -6.31 1.20 6.85
C CYS A 64 -5.00 1.97 6.78
N LEU A 65 -5.03 3.22 6.32
CA LEU A 65 -3.83 4.05 6.21
C LEU A 65 -3.21 4.35 7.58
N TYR A 66 -4.02 4.60 8.60
CA TYR A 66 -3.52 4.80 9.97
C TYR A 66 -2.97 3.51 10.59
N ALA A 67 -3.62 2.37 10.33
CA ALA A 67 -3.07 1.08 10.75
C ALA A 67 -1.74 0.77 10.03
N GLY A 68 -1.65 1.04 8.73
CA GLY A 68 -0.40 0.94 7.98
C GLY A 68 0.70 1.85 8.54
N LEU A 69 0.35 3.09 8.92
CA LEU A 69 1.29 4.02 9.56
C LEU A 69 1.79 3.47 10.91
N PHE A 70 0.92 2.91 11.72
CA PHE A 70 1.31 2.25 12.98
C PHE A 70 2.33 1.12 12.72
N PHE A 71 2.05 0.23 11.77
CA PHE A 71 2.93 -0.90 11.46
C PHE A 71 4.26 -0.47 10.84
N VAL A 72 4.29 0.59 10.02
CA VAL A 72 5.56 1.09 9.47
C VAL A 72 6.42 1.76 10.54
N ILE A 73 5.82 2.48 11.50
CA ILE A 73 6.54 3.05 12.64
C ILE A 73 7.12 1.93 13.50
N LEU A 74 6.32 0.91 13.83
CA LEU A 74 6.77 -0.25 14.58
C LEU A 74 7.89 -0.99 13.84
N GLY A 75 7.69 -1.32 12.57
CA GLY A 75 8.67 -2.04 11.76
C GLY A 75 9.97 -1.28 11.57
N SER A 76 9.91 -0.01 11.20
CA SER A 76 11.12 0.82 11.02
C SER A 76 11.85 1.07 12.34
N GLY A 77 11.11 1.25 13.45
CA GLY A 77 11.69 1.36 14.79
C GLY A 77 12.45 0.09 15.20
N LEU A 78 11.82 -1.08 15.02
CA LEU A 78 12.46 -2.37 15.26
C LEU A 78 13.66 -2.61 14.33
N GLN A 79 13.55 -2.24 13.07
CA GLN A 79 14.62 -2.39 12.10
C GLN A 79 15.82 -1.50 12.45
N THR A 80 15.58 -0.23 12.77
CA THR A 80 16.63 0.72 13.16
C THR A 80 17.29 0.33 14.48
N GLY A 81 16.52 -0.15 15.45
CA GLY A 81 16.98 -0.60 16.77
C GLY A 81 17.50 -2.04 16.81
N ALA A 82 17.54 -2.74 15.66
CA ALA A 82 17.88 -4.15 15.64
C ALA A 82 19.29 -4.43 16.21
N ASN A 83 19.35 -5.36 17.18
CA ASN A 83 20.58 -5.86 17.79
C ASN A 83 20.85 -7.33 17.40
N SER A 84 19.92 -7.97 16.71
CA SER A 84 20.06 -9.34 16.20
C SER A 84 19.45 -9.47 14.81
N PRO A 85 19.93 -10.41 13.98
CA PRO A 85 19.33 -10.69 12.68
C PRO A 85 17.85 -11.05 12.75
N GLY A 86 17.44 -11.80 13.79
CA GLY A 86 16.02 -12.16 14.00
C GLY A 86 15.12 -10.94 14.21
N MET A 87 15.59 -9.93 14.96
CA MET A 87 14.83 -8.69 15.15
C MET A 87 14.69 -7.91 13.84
N PHE A 88 15.73 -7.87 13.01
CA PHE A 88 15.66 -7.26 11.68
C PHE A 88 14.63 -7.97 10.77
N ILE A 89 14.61 -9.31 10.79
CA ILE A 89 13.66 -10.12 10.01
C ILE A 89 12.21 -9.87 10.49
N ALA A 90 11.98 -9.84 11.81
CA ALA A 90 10.68 -9.52 12.37
C ALA A 90 10.22 -8.11 11.97
N ALA A 91 11.12 -7.13 11.98
CA ALA A 91 10.85 -5.78 11.51
C ALA A 91 10.41 -5.76 10.04
N ARG A 92 11.06 -6.52 9.17
CA ARG A 92 10.71 -6.68 7.75
C ARG A 92 9.29 -7.23 7.57
N PHE A 93 8.87 -8.16 8.42
CA PHE A 93 7.49 -8.67 8.41
C PHE A 93 6.49 -7.53 8.68
N PHE A 94 6.69 -6.70 9.73
CA PHE A 94 5.80 -5.58 10.03
C PHE A 94 5.80 -4.50 8.95
N ILE A 95 6.93 -4.24 8.30
CA ILE A 95 7.00 -3.35 7.14
C ILE A 95 6.17 -3.93 5.99
N GLY A 96 6.20 -5.25 5.79
CA GLY A 96 5.35 -5.94 4.81
C GLY A 96 3.86 -5.76 5.08
N VAL A 97 3.45 -5.87 6.34
CA VAL A 97 2.08 -5.53 6.77
C VAL A 97 1.74 -4.09 6.37
N ALA A 98 2.59 -3.14 6.75
CA ALA A 98 2.35 -1.72 6.48
C ALA A 98 2.21 -1.41 4.98
N THR A 99 3.09 -1.98 4.14
CA THR A 99 3.07 -1.74 2.69
C THR A 99 1.83 -2.30 2.02
N SER A 100 1.29 -3.43 2.49
CA SER A 100 -0.01 -3.95 2.08
C SER A 100 -1.12 -2.94 2.39
N TRP A 101 -1.23 -2.49 3.62
CA TRP A 101 -2.27 -1.57 4.09
C TRP A 101 -2.22 -0.19 3.41
N PHE A 102 -1.09 0.23 2.88
CA PHE A 102 -0.98 1.44 2.07
C PHE A 102 -1.62 1.32 0.68
N THR A 103 -2.05 0.13 0.26
CA THR A 103 -2.82 -0.08 -0.97
C THR A 103 -4.15 0.66 -0.92
N ALA A 104 -4.74 0.81 0.27
CA ALA A 104 -5.95 1.62 0.48
C ALA A 104 -5.82 3.07 0.02
N ALA A 105 -4.58 3.62 -0.04
CA ALA A 105 -4.34 4.97 -0.55
C ALA A 105 -4.66 5.11 -2.04
N SER A 106 -4.34 4.10 -2.85
CA SER A 106 -4.66 4.13 -4.29
C SER A 106 -6.17 4.10 -4.51
N ILE A 107 -6.89 3.32 -3.70
CA ILE A 107 -8.34 3.23 -3.73
C ILE A 107 -8.95 4.57 -3.32
N LEU A 108 -8.52 5.14 -2.19
CA LEU A 108 -9.02 6.44 -1.71
C LEU A 108 -8.79 7.56 -2.74
N ILE A 109 -7.61 7.60 -3.36
CA ILE A 109 -7.29 8.59 -4.39
C ILE A 109 -8.21 8.44 -5.61
N THR A 110 -8.46 7.24 -6.09
CA THR A 110 -9.35 7.00 -7.24
C THR A 110 -10.81 7.30 -6.93
N GLU A 111 -11.24 7.08 -5.69
CA GLU A 111 -12.61 7.36 -5.22
C GLU A 111 -12.86 8.86 -4.97
N LEU A 112 -11.80 9.63 -4.65
CA LEU A 112 -11.87 11.09 -4.43
C LEU A 112 -11.51 11.91 -5.67
N ALA A 113 -10.90 11.30 -6.68
CA ALA A 113 -10.46 12.03 -7.86
C ALA A 113 -11.64 12.39 -8.78
N TYR A 114 -11.63 13.61 -9.28
CA TYR A 114 -12.55 14.07 -10.30
C TYR A 114 -12.56 13.12 -11.52
N PRO A 115 -13.71 12.71 -12.07
CA PRO A 115 -13.82 11.64 -13.07
C PRO A 115 -12.84 11.76 -14.25
N SER A 116 -12.71 12.94 -14.84
CA SER A 116 -11.81 13.16 -15.99
C SER A 116 -10.32 13.11 -15.64
N HIS A 117 -9.96 13.20 -14.36
CA HIS A 117 -8.57 13.22 -13.88
C HIS A 117 -8.15 11.91 -13.20
N ARG A 118 -9.08 10.97 -12.94
CA ARG A 118 -8.78 9.68 -12.25
C ARG A 118 -7.58 8.95 -12.82
N ALA A 119 -7.55 8.77 -14.14
CA ALA A 119 -6.45 8.06 -14.80
C ALA A 119 -5.10 8.76 -14.61
N LYS A 120 -5.07 10.10 -14.74
CA LYS A 120 -3.84 10.90 -14.57
C LYS A 120 -3.34 10.84 -13.14
N VAL A 121 -4.22 10.98 -12.16
CA VAL A 121 -3.87 10.97 -10.73
C VAL A 121 -3.38 9.59 -10.30
N THR A 122 -4.01 8.52 -10.79
CA THR A 122 -3.56 7.14 -10.54
C THR A 122 -2.19 6.85 -11.16
N ALA A 123 -1.95 7.35 -12.37
CA ALA A 123 -0.62 7.25 -13.01
C ALA A 123 0.45 7.99 -12.19
N LEU A 124 0.17 9.22 -11.75
CA LEU A 124 1.07 9.99 -10.89
C LEU A 124 1.32 9.30 -9.54
N TYR A 125 0.31 8.66 -8.95
CA TYR A 125 0.47 7.87 -7.75
C TYR A 125 1.49 6.74 -7.96
N ASN A 126 1.40 6.01 -9.07
CA ASN A 126 2.35 4.95 -9.39
C ASN A 126 3.77 5.48 -9.67
N CYS A 127 3.91 6.65 -10.30
CA CYS A 127 5.22 7.29 -10.52
C CYS A 127 5.95 7.63 -9.21
N GLN A 128 5.23 7.88 -8.13
CA GLN A 128 5.83 8.13 -6.80
C GLN A 128 6.67 6.95 -6.29
N PHE A 129 6.41 5.72 -6.76
CA PHE A 129 7.26 4.57 -6.47
C PHE A 129 8.73 4.83 -6.87
N TYR A 130 8.95 5.34 -8.08
CA TYR A 130 10.30 5.63 -8.57
C TYR A 130 10.96 6.80 -7.84
N VAL A 131 10.17 7.79 -7.41
CA VAL A 131 10.68 8.89 -6.57
C VAL A 131 11.19 8.34 -5.24
N GLY A 132 10.44 7.46 -4.59
CA GLY A 132 10.87 6.79 -3.36
C GLY A 132 12.13 5.94 -3.55
N SER A 133 12.19 5.17 -4.65
CA SER A 133 13.37 4.39 -5.02
C SER A 133 14.60 5.26 -5.22
N LEU A 134 14.47 6.39 -5.90
CA LEU A 134 15.56 7.34 -6.13
C LEU A 134 16.08 7.92 -4.82
N ILE A 135 15.19 8.37 -3.94
CA ILE A 135 15.56 8.91 -2.61
C ILE A 135 16.33 7.84 -1.82
N SER A 136 15.84 6.60 -1.80
CA SER A 136 16.49 5.49 -1.11
C SER A 136 17.89 5.19 -1.64
N ALA A 137 18.06 5.20 -2.98
CA ALA A 137 19.35 4.99 -3.61
C ALA A 137 20.36 6.08 -3.21
N TRP A 138 19.95 7.35 -3.21
CA TRP A 138 20.81 8.46 -2.77
C TRP A 138 21.15 8.38 -1.28
N VAL A 139 20.20 8.05 -0.43
CA VAL A 139 20.42 7.86 1.00
C VAL A 139 21.45 6.74 1.25
N THR A 140 21.26 5.58 0.61
CA THR A 140 22.16 4.44 0.75
C THR A 140 23.56 4.76 0.22
N PHE A 141 23.63 5.49 -0.89
CA PHE A 141 24.91 5.97 -1.43
C PHE A 141 25.62 6.93 -0.46
N GLY A 142 24.89 7.86 0.16
CA GLY A 142 25.44 8.83 1.10
C GLY A 142 26.04 8.18 2.37
N VAL A 143 25.47 7.07 2.84
CA VAL A 143 25.93 6.38 4.05
C VAL A 143 27.00 5.31 3.80
N ARG A 144 27.37 5.05 2.54
CA ARG A 144 28.29 3.95 2.18
C ARG A 144 29.67 4.03 2.86
N ASN A 145 30.13 5.25 3.18
CA ASN A 145 31.43 5.50 3.81
C ASN A 145 31.40 5.42 5.34
N TYR A 146 30.23 5.19 5.95
CA TYR A 146 30.14 5.03 7.39
C TYR A 146 30.77 3.69 7.80
N SER A 147 31.67 3.73 8.79
CA SER A 147 32.36 2.53 9.29
C SER A 147 31.59 1.79 10.39
N ASN A 148 30.48 2.33 10.86
CA ASN A 148 29.68 1.81 11.97
C ASN A 148 28.29 1.31 11.53
N SER A 149 27.51 0.78 12.46
CA SER A 149 26.15 0.25 12.21
C SER A 149 25.16 1.30 11.70
N TRP A 150 25.47 2.59 11.81
CA TRP A 150 24.62 3.66 11.28
C TRP A 150 24.56 3.65 9.75
N ALA A 151 25.50 3.00 9.06
CA ALA A 151 25.43 2.80 7.62
C ALA A 151 24.10 2.18 7.14
N TRP A 152 23.52 1.25 7.89
CA TRP A 152 22.25 0.63 7.55
C TRP A 152 21.06 1.13 8.42
N ARG A 153 21.35 1.67 9.61
CA ARG A 153 20.30 2.22 10.49
C ARG A 153 19.71 3.53 9.98
N VAL A 154 20.53 4.41 9.40
CA VAL A 154 20.05 5.68 8.84
C VAL A 154 19.06 5.47 7.70
N PRO A 155 19.33 4.66 6.66
CA PRO A 155 18.33 4.35 5.64
C PRO A 155 17.05 3.74 6.23
N SER A 156 17.17 2.84 7.21
CA SER A 156 16.03 2.21 7.88
C SER A 156 15.17 3.20 8.67
N LEU A 157 15.77 4.22 9.29
CA LEU A 157 15.05 5.28 9.99
C LEU A 157 14.37 6.25 9.02
N LEU A 158 15.07 6.65 7.96
CA LEU A 158 14.54 7.59 6.96
C LEU A 158 13.37 7.01 6.15
N GLN A 159 13.18 5.70 6.19
CA GLN A 159 11.99 5.04 5.65
C GLN A 159 10.69 5.60 6.24
N LEU A 160 10.71 6.13 7.48
CA LEU A 160 9.55 6.76 8.12
C LEU A 160 9.20 8.13 7.53
N ALA A 161 10.14 8.83 6.92
CA ALA A 161 9.93 10.21 6.48
C ALA A 161 8.74 10.34 5.49
N ILE A 162 8.69 9.47 4.49
CA ILE A 162 7.64 9.53 3.46
C ILE A 162 6.25 9.22 4.03
N PRO A 163 6.00 8.12 4.78
CA PRO A 163 4.66 7.82 5.31
C PRO A 163 4.22 8.79 6.41
N VAL A 164 5.14 9.34 7.20
CA VAL A 164 4.80 10.38 8.19
C VAL A 164 4.36 11.64 7.48
N LEU A 165 5.07 12.11 6.47
CA LEU A 165 4.64 13.25 5.65
C LEU A 165 3.30 12.99 4.95
N ALA A 166 3.10 11.76 4.43
CA ALA A 166 1.83 11.39 3.79
C ALA A 166 0.65 11.38 4.78
N SER A 167 0.89 11.09 6.06
CA SER A 167 -0.17 11.05 7.08
C SER A 167 -0.83 12.41 7.31
N PHE A 168 -0.10 13.52 7.17
CA PHE A 168 -0.70 14.86 7.23
C PHE A 168 -1.72 15.06 6.11
N GLY A 169 -1.41 14.63 4.88
CA GLY A 169 -2.35 14.68 3.77
C GLY A 169 -3.57 13.77 3.99
N THR A 170 -3.36 12.58 4.56
CA THR A 170 -4.46 11.66 4.91
C THR A 170 -5.36 12.25 5.99
N PHE A 171 -4.79 12.94 6.97
CA PHE A 171 -5.56 13.61 8.02
C PHE A 171 -6.48 14.69 7.45
N MET A 172 -5.97 15.50 6.53
CA MET A 172 -6.73 16.59 5.88
C MET A 172 -7.71 16.09 4.81
N SER A 173 -7.51 14.91 4.25
CA SER A 173 -8.37 14.33 3.22
C SER A 173 -9.70 13.86 3.83
N PRO A 174 -10.83 13.96 3.11
CA PRO A 174 -12.08 13.33 3.52
C PRO A 174 -12.01 11.80 3.38
N GLU A 175 -13.00 11.10 3.93
CA GLU A 175 -13.19 9.67 3.67
C GLU A 175 -13.81 9.45 2.29
N SER A 176 -13.73 8.24 1.78
CA SER A 176 -14.29 7.88 0.48
C SER A 176 -15.81 8.09 0.41
N PRO A 177 -16.32 8.84 -0.61
CA PRO A 177 -17.76 8.97 -0.82
C PRO A 177 -18.43 7.62 -1.03
N ARG A 178 -17.80 6.71 -1.75
CA ARG A 178 -18.31 5.36 -1.98
C ARG A 178 -18.46 4.57 -0.68
N TRP A 179 -17.50 4.66 0.22
CA TRP A 179 -17.61 4.03 1.53
C TRP A 179 -18.70 4.67 2.39
N LEU A 180 -18.82 6.01 2.39
CA LEU A 180 -19.87 6.72 3.11
C LEU A 180 -21.27 6.27 2.66
N ILE A 181 -21.51 6.19 1.36
CA ILE A 181 -22.78 5.69 0.79
C ILE A 181 -23.02 4.23 1.19
N SER A 182 -21.99 3.39 1.17
CA SER A 182 -22.11 1.98 1.58
C SER A 182 -22.54 1.81 3.03
N LYS A 183 -22.28 2.83 3.89
CA LYS A 183 -22.67 2.91 5.31
C LYS A 183 -23.97 3.69 5.55
N GLY A 184 -24.65 4.14 4.50
CA GLY A 184 -25.87 4.94 4.62
C GLY A 184 -25.64 6.40 5.02
N ARG A 185 -24.40 6.90 4.98
CA ARG A 185 -24.03 8.29 5.30
C ARG A 185 -24.08 9.16 4.03
N ASN A 186 -25.25 9.18 3.37
CA ASN A 186 -25.40 9.79 2.04
C ASN A 186 -25.18 11.31 2.06
N GLU A 187 -25.65 12.00 3.10
CA GLU A 187 -25.47 13.46 3.22
C GLU A 187 -23.98 13.86 3.31
N GLU A 188 -23.20 13.10 4.04
CA GLU A 188 -21.76 13.34 4.13
C GLU A 188 -21.05 13.05 2.81
N ALA A 189 -21.45 11.98 2.11
CA ALA A 189 -20.92 11.68 0.79
C ALA A 189 -21.25 12.80 -0.22
N LYS A 190 -22.50 13.30 -0.20
CA LYS A 190 -22.96 14.42 -1.01
C LYS A 190 -22.15 15.68 -0.73
N ALA A 191 -21.90 15.99 0.55
CA ALA A 191 -21.09 17.13 0.97
C ALA A 191 -19.64 17.05 0.49
N VAL A 192 -19.03 15.84 0.54
CA VAL A 192 -17.67 15.60 0.03
C VAL A 192 -17.64 15.83 -1.49
N LEU A 193 -18.54 15.23 -2.25
CA LEU A 193 -18.60 15.39 -3.70
C LEU A 193 -18.87 16.85 -4.10
N ALA A 194 -19.81 17.52 -3.44
CA ALA A 194 -20.10 18.94 -3.68
C ALA A 194 -18.85 19.80 -3.47
N LYS A 195 -18.15 19.60 -2.35
CA LYS A 195 -16.97 20.39 -2.01
C LYS A 195 -15.82 20.23 -3.00
N TYR A 196 -15.57 19.01 -3.47
CA TYR A 196 -14.37 18.72 -4.27
C TYR A 196 -14.64 18.68 -5.78
N HIS A 197 -15.91 18.44 -6.22
CA HIS A 197 -16.25 18.31 -7.62
C HIS A 197 -17.15 19.43 -8.17
N ALA A 198 -17.84 20.17 -7.31
CA ALA A 198 -18.83 21.16 -7.76
C ALA A 198 -18.74 22.51 -7.02
N GLY A 199 -17.56 22.87 -6.48
CA GLY A 199 -17.38 24.17 -5.82
C GLY A 199 -18.31 24.41 -4.63
N SER A 200 -18.71 23.36 -3.92
CA SER A 200 -19.65 23.32 -2.78
C SER A 200 -21.14 23.42 -3.16
N ASP A 201 -21.51 23.32 -4.43
CA ASP A 201 -22.89 23.20 -4.87
C ASP A 201 -23.36 21.73 -4.74
N ALA A 202 -24.19 21.47 -3.74
CA ALA A 202 -24.70 20.13 -3.47
C ALA A 202 -25.75 19.66 -4.48
N ASP A 203 -26.41 20.57 -5.19
CA ASP A 203 -27.47 20.26 -6.15
C ASP A 203 -26.97 20.28 -7.60
N ALA A 204 -25.66 20.45 -7.78
CA ALA A 204 -25.04 20.36 -9.10
C ALA A 204 -25.35 19.03 -9.77
N ALA A 205 -25.70 19.06 -11.05
CA ALA A 205 -26.05 17.88 -11.83
C ALA A 205 -24.98 16.78 -11.80
N LEU A 206 -23.69 17.17 -11.71
CA LEU A 206 -22.57 16.24 -11.58
C LEU A 206 -22.62 15.47 -10.26
N VAL A 207 -22.89 16.15 -9.14
CA VAL A 207 -22.96 15.51 -7.80
C VAL A 207 -24.09 14.50 -7.75
N LEU A 208 -25.27 14.88 -8.25
CA LEU A 208 -26.43 13.99 -8.31
C LEU A 208 -26.18 12.78 -9.22
N PHE A 209 -25.51 13.00 -10.34
CA PHE A 209 -25.11 11.92 -11.25
C PHE A 209 -24.14 10.94 -10.58
N GLU A 210 -23.06 11.45 -9.96
CA GLU A 210 -22.07 10.60 -9.27
C GLU A 210 -22.67 9.83 -8.10
N MET A 211 -23.54 10.45 -7.30
CA MET A 211 -24.29 9.77 -6.24
C MET A 211 -25.10 8.60 -6.79
N THR A 212 -25.88 8.85 -7.84
CA THR A 212 -26.71 7.81 -8.47
C THR A 212 -25.88 6.68 -9.07
N GLU A 213 -24.76 7.00 -9.71
CA GLU A 213 -23.82 6.02 -10.26
C GLU A 213 -23.25 5.11 -9.17
N ILE A 214 -22.78 5.71 -8.06
CA ILE A 214 -22.23 4.97 -6.92
C ILE A 214 -23.28 4.07 -6.29
N GLU A 215 -24.50 4.57 -6.05
CA GLU A 215 -25.61 3.80 -5.49
C GLU A 215 -25.98 2.59 -6.35
N LYS A 216 -26.13 2.79 -7.68
CA LYS A 216 -26.39 1.72 -8.62
C LYS A 216 -25.28 0.67 -8.62
N THR A 217 -24.03 1.11 -8.63
CA THR A 217 -22.86 0.20 -8.61
C THR A 217 -22.84 -0.62 -7.32
N LEU A 218 -23.07 0.01 -6.17
CA LEU A 218 -23.13 -0.68 -4.88
C LEU A 218 -24.30 -1.67 -4.80
N ALA A 219 -25.45 -1.35 -5.39
CA ALA A 219 -26.60 -2.26 -5.47
C ALA A 219 -26.25 -3.51 -6.28
N LEU A 220 -25.65 -3.34 -7.48
CA LEU A 220 -25.22 -4.44 -8.32
C LEU A 220 -24.15 -5.30 -7.63
N GLU A 221 -23.21 -4.69 -6.90
CA GLU A 221 -22.19 -5.43 -6.13
C GLU A 221 -22.80 -6.23 -4.99
N ARG A 222 -23.80 -5.70 -4.29
CA ARG A 222 -24.51 -6.44 -3.24
C ARG A 222 -25.27 -7.64 -3.83
N GLU A 223 -25.93 -7.47 -4.94
CA GLU A 223 -26.61 -8.55 -5.64
C GLU A 223 -25.62 -9.62 -6.12
N ALA A 224 -24.52 -9.22 -6.73
CA ALA A 224 -23.46 -10.14 -7.14
C ALA A 224 -22.83 -10.89 -5.95
N LYS A 225 -22.57 -10.20 -4.83
CA LYS A 225 -22.04 -10.83 -3.61
C LYS A 225 -23.02 -11.84 -2.99
N SER A 226 -24.32 -11.61 -3.07
CA SER A 226 -25.32 -12.52 -2.54
C SER A 226 -25.43 -13.84 -3.32
N SER A 227 -25.10 -13.80 -4.61
CA SER A 227 -25.17 -14.94 -5.53
C SER A 227 -23.83 -15.64 -5.79
N ALA A 228 -22.70 -15.02 -5.45
CA ALA A 228 -21.36 -15.51 -5.75
C ALA A 228 -20.68 -16.15 -4.53
N SER A 229 -20.10 -17.32 -4.74
CA SER A 229 -19.24 -18.01 -3.77
C SER A 229 -17.79 -18.04 -4.26
N TYR A 230 -16.82 -18.00 -3.33
CA TYR A 230 -15.41 -18.24 -3.69
C TYR A 230 -15.18 -19.58 -4.39
N MET A 231 -16.04 -20.59 -4.11
CA MET A 231 -15.99 -21.88 -4.79
C MET A 231 -16.38 -21.81 -6.27
N ASP A 232 -17.09 -20.77 -6.70
CA ASP A 232 -17.46 -20.58 -8.11
C ASP A 232 -16.23 -20.29 -9.00
N MET A 233 -15.11 -19.83 -8.39
CA MET A 233 -13.83 -19.70 -9.09
C MET A 233 -13.32 -21.05 -9.62
N PHE A 234 -13.65 -22.14 -8.94
CA PHE A 234 -13.24 -23.50 -9.31
C PHE A 234 -14.32 -24.29 -10.06
N ARG A 235 -15.56 -23.82 -10.02
CA ARG A 235 -16.72 -24.58 -10.49
C ARG A 235 -16.86 -24.58 -12.02
N THR A 236 -16.67 -23.41 -12.66
CA THR A 236 -16.86 -23.29 -14.11
C THR A 236 -15.52 -23.33 -14.85
N LYS A 237 -15.52 -23.89 -16.09
CA LYS A 237 -14.34 -23.98 -16.93
C LYS A 237 -13.75 -22.57 -17.25
N GLY A 238 -14.62 -21.59 -17.48
CA GLY A 238 -14.20 -20.20 -17.72
C GLY A 238 -13.52 -19.55 -16.52
N ASN A 239 -14.06 -19.76 -15.30
CA ASN A 239 -13.48 -19.20 -14.09
C ASN A 239 -12.13 -19.84 -13.74
N ARG A 240 -12.00 -21.16 -13.93
CA ARG A 240 -10.70 -21.85 -13.77
C ARG A 240 -9.65 -21.31 -14.72
N HIS A 241 -10.02 -21.01 -15.98
CA HIS A 241 -9.09 -20.44 -16.94
C HIS A 241 -8.66 -19.02 -16.51
N ARG A 242 -9.60 -18.17 -16.07
CA ARG A 242 -9.29 -16.84 -15.52
C ARG A 242 -8.37 -16.92 -14.30
N LEU A 243 -8.65 -17.83 -13.35
CA LEU A 243 -7.82 -18.07 -12.19
C LEU A 243 -6.40 -18.48 -12.59
N PHE A 244 -6.27 -19.42 -13.54
CA PHE A 244 -4.98 -19.85 -14.06
C PHE A 244 -4.20 -18.68 -14.67
N ILE A 245 -4.81 -17.86 -15.51
CA ILE A 245 -4.17 -16.68 -16.11
C ILE A 245 -3.72 -15.72 -15.00
N THR A 246 -4.56 -15.42 -14.00
CA THR A 246 -4.25 -14.49 -12.91
C THR A 246 -3.06 -14.97 -12.10
N VAL A 247 -3.04 -16.24 -11.72
CA VAL A 247 -1.92 -16.85 -10.96
C VAL A 247 -0.63 -16.85 -11.79
N THR A 248 -0.73 -17.25 -13.05
CA THR A 248 0.43 -17.31 -13.97
C THR A 248 1.03 -15.93 -14.19
N LEU A 249 0.20 -14.90 -14.44
CA LEU A 249 0.65 -13.52 -14.56
C LEU A 249 1.32 -13.03 -13.27
N GLY A 250 0.74 -13.32 -12.10
CA GLY A 250 1.34 -12.95 -10.81
C GLY A 250 2.74 -13.55 -10.63
N ILE A 251 2.92 -14.84 -10.96
CA ILE A 251 4.20 -15.52 -10.87
C ILE A 251 5.21 -14.91 -11.88
N PHE A 252 4.82 -14.78 -13.14
CA PHE A 252 5.73 -14.27 -14.17
C PHE A 252 6.11 -12.81 -13.94
N CYS A 253 5.21 -11.95 -13.46
CA CYS A 253 5.55 -10.58 -13.10
C CYS A 253 6.64 -10.51 -12.02
N GLN A 254 6.68 -11.48 -11.10
CA GLN A 254 7.72 -11.51 -10.07
C GLN A 254 9.02 -12.17 -10.57
N TRP A 255 8.93 -13.14 -11.47
CA TRP A 255 10.11 -13.82 -12.04
C TRP A 255 10.83 -13.01 -13.12
N ALA A 256 10.11 -12.11 -13.80
CA ALA A 256 10.72 -11.24 -14.82
C ALA A 256 11.76 -10.25 -14.24
N GLY A 257 11.87 -10.17 -12.91
CA GLY A 257 12.81 -9.29 -12.19
C GLY A 257 12.32 -7.85 -12.16
N LYS A 258 12.47 -7.24 -11.01
CA LYS A 258 12.30 -5.80 -10.81
C LYS A 258 13.66 -5.14 -10.69
#